data_5c36a4e20d67d5a66f58a6af8b8be30f
#
_entry.id   5c36a4e20d67d5a66f58a6af8b8be30f
#
_cell.length_a   1.000
_cell.length_b   1.000
_cell.length_c   1.000
_cell.angle_alpha   90.00
_cell.angle_beta   90.00
_cell.angle_gamma   90.00
#
_symmetry.space_group_name_H-M   'P 1'
#
loop_
_entity.id
_entity.type
_entity.pdbx_description
1 polymer ?
#
loop_
_entity_poly.entity_id
_entity_poly.type
_entity_poly.pdbx_seq_one_letter_code
_entity_poly.pdbx_strand_id
1 'polypeptide(L)'
;THVDASKGMVQWAKENAAVSGLAERPVRWLVDDCVKFVQREQRRGNRYDGIIMDPPSYGRGPGGEVWKLEEQMDGLLRLCLTVMEPLFLVLNSYTTGLSPSVMEYLLNVLMVPKLGGTVSAGEIGLTVTSTGMVLPCGNTAIWRGEGLC
;
A
#
# COMPACT_ATOMS: atom_id res chain seq x y z
N THR A 1 1.08 8.00 -9.16
CA THR A 1 1.54 8.90 -8.08
C THR A 1 2.28 8.08 -7.04
N HIS A 2 3.49 8.49 -6.67
CA HIS A 2 4.29 7.93 -5.58
C HIS A 2 4.34 8.95 -4.44
N VAL A 3 4.01 8.51 -3.22
CA VAL A 3 3.96 9.38 -2.03
C VAL A 3 4.69 8.69 -0.89
N ASP A 4 5.66 9.38 -0.31
CA ASP A 4 6.38 8.94 0.88
C ASP A 4 6.80 10.17 1.70
N ALA A 5 6.77 10.06 3.02
CA ALA A 5 7.18 11.15 3.91
C ALA A 5 8.70 11.39 3.91
N SER A 6 9.48 10.39 3.50
CA SER A 6 10.94 10.46 3.42
C SER A 6 11.41 10.98 2.07
N LYS A 7 12.07 12.13 2.06
CA LYS A 7 12.70 12.69 0.85
C LYS A 7 13.71 11.72 0.23
N GLY A 8 14.47 10.99 1.06
CA GLY A 8 15.44 10.01 0.60
C GLY A 8 14.79 8.84 -0.12
N MET A 9 13.66 8.33 0.39
CA MET A 9 12.91 7.25 -0.24
C MET A 9 12.32 7.68 -1.58
N VAL A 10 11.75 8.88 -1.68
CA VAL A 10 11.24 9.43 -2.94
C VAL A 10 12.37 9.59 -3.96
N GLN A 11 13.55 10.05 -3.53
CA GLN A 11 14.70 10.19 -4.42
C GLN A 11 15.18 8.82 -4.91
N TRP A 12 15.29 7.85 -4.03
CA TRP A 12 15.68 6.48 -4.38
C TRP A 12 14.67 5.81 -5.32
N ALA A 13 13.38 6.02 -5.09
CA ALA A 13 12.34 5.53 -6.00
C ALA A 13 12.47 6.12 -7.41
N LYS A 14 12.82 7.41 -7.55
CA LYS A 14 13.12 8.03 -8.86
C LYS A 14 14.34 7.39 -9.53
N GLU A 15 15.40 7.14 -8.78
CA GLU A 15 16.60 6.50 -9.29
C GLU A 15 16.30 5.08 -9.78
N ASN A 16 15.53 4.31 -9.00
CA ASN A 16 15.08 2.97 -9.37
C ASN A 16 14.21 3.01 -10.64
N ALA A 17 13.31 3.97 -10.77
CA ALA A 17 12.52 4.14 -11.98
C ALA A 17 13.41 4.42 -13.20
N ALA A 18 14.43 5.28 -13.05
CA ALA A 18 15.36 5.60 -14.12
C ALA A 18 16.15 4.38 -14.59
N VAL A 19 16.77 3.62 -13.69
CA VAL A 19 17.53 2.42 -14.05
C VAL A 19 16.65 1.29 -14.58
N SER A 20 15.35 1.34 -14.31
CA SER A 20 14.34 0.41 -14.83
C SER A 20 13.77 0.84 -16.19
N GLY A 21 14.32 1.89 -16.82
CA GLY A 21 13.84 2.40 -18.11
C GLY A 21 12.51 3.17 -18.02
N LEU A 22 12.12 3.64 -16.85
CA LEU A 22 10.86 4.31 -16.59
C LEU A 22 11.01 5.82 -16.34
N ALA A 23 12.17 6.40 -16.62
CA ALA A 23 12.47 7.82 -16.37
C ALA A 23 11.44 8.77 -17.01
N GLU A 24 11.03 8.46 -18.25
CA GLU A 24 10.10 9.28 -19.03
C GLU A 24 8.61 8.97 -18.76
N ARG A 25 8.31 8.04 -17.85
CA ARG A 25 6.92 7.75 -17.51
C ARG A 25 6.34 8.86 -16.62
N PRO A 26 5.05 9.23 -16.81
CA PRO A 26 4.42 10.33 -16.09
C PRO A 26 4.13 9.96 -14.63
N VAL A 27 5.17 9.93 -13.80
CA VAL A 27 5.04 9.67 -12.36
C VAL A 27 5.06 10.98 -11.59
N ARG A 28 4.04 11.19 -10.77
CA ARG A 28 3.97 12.29 -9.82
C ARG A 28 4.68 11.87 -8.53
N TRP A 29 5.83 12.47 -8.25
CA TRP A 29 6.68 12.18 -7.08
C TRP A 29 6.42 13.17 -5.97
N LEU A 30 6.02 12.72 -4.78
CA LEU A 30 5.65 13.58 -3.67
C LEU A 30 6.35 13.17 -2.37
N VAL A 31 7.01 14.14 -1.74
CA VAL A 31 7.46 14.02 -0.35
C VAL A 31 6.35 14.57 0.54
N ASP A 32 5.56 13.71 1.15
CA ASP A 32 4.36 14.09 1.88
C ASP A 32 3.89 12.99 2.84
N ASP A 33 3.14 13.38 3.84
CA ASP A 33 2.40 12.47 4.70
C ASP A 33 1.25 11.83 3.93
N CYS A 34 1.22 10.48 3.87
CA CYS A 34 0.26 9.75 3.07
C CYS A 34 -1.19 10.00 3.50
N VAL A 35 -1.47 10.10 4.80
CA VAL A 35 -2.82 10.38 5.32
C VAL A 35 -3.26 11.77 4.88
N LYS A 36 -2.42 12.77 5.07
CA LYS A 36 -2.70 14.16 4.66
C LYS A 36 -2.85 14.28 3.14
N PHE A 37 -2.05 13.53 2.38
CA PHE A 37 -2.17 13.46 0.93
C PHE A 37 -3.55 12.94 0.53
N VAL A 38 -3.97 11.76 1.02
CA VAL A 38 -5.26 11.16 0.66
C VAL A 38 -6.42 12.05 1.07
N GLN A 39 -6.38 12.70 2.25
CA GLN A 39 -7.40 13.68 2.67
C GLN A 39 -7.50 14.88 1.71
N ARG A 40 -6.38 15.35 1.16
CA ARG A 40 -6.41 16.43 0.15
C ARG A 40 -6.97 15.96 -1.19
N GLU A 41 -6.60 14.76 -1.63
CA GLU A 41 -7.13 14.19 -2.87
C GLU A 41 -8.64 13.92 -2.77
N GLN A 42 -9.12 13.46 -1.62
CA GLN A 42 -10.55 13.32 -1.32
C GLN A 42 -11.28 14.69 -1.47
N ARG A 43 -10.75 15.76 -0.86
CA ARG A 43 -11.36 17.10 -0.97
C ARG A 43 -11.35 17.66 -2.38
N ARG A 44 -10.38 17.24 -3.21
CA ARG A 44 -10.27 17.62 -4.63
C ARG A 44 -11.16 16.78 -5.55
N GLY A 45 -11.76 15.71 -5.04
CA GLY A 45 -12.53 14.78 -5.83
C GLY A 45 -11.69 13.88 -6.76
N ASN A 46 -10.38 13.81 -6.53
CA ASN A 46 -9.50 12.94 -7.32
C ASN A 46 -9.76 11.47 -7.00
N ARG A 47 -9.62 10.62 -8.03
CA ARG A 47 -9.78 9.17 -7.93
C ARG A 47 -8.55 8.44 -8.46
N TYR A 48 -8.35 7.23 -7.96
CA TYR A 48 -7.22 6.36 -8.30
C TYR A 48 -7.73 4.96 -8.62
N ASP A 49 -7.32 4.42 -9.76
CA ASP A 49 -7.76 3.09 -10.25
C ASP A 49 -7.24 1.96 -9.36
N GLY A 50 -6.03 2.12 -8.83
CA GLY A 50 -5.43 1.15 -7.92
C GLY A 50 -4.56 1.80 -6.86
N ILE A 51 -4.43 1.14 -5.72
CA ILE A 51 -3.63 1.58 -4.59
C ILE A 51 -2.67 0.46 -4.19
N ILE A 52 -1.39 0.78 -4.09
CA ILE A 52 -0.37 -0.09 -3.49
C ILE A 52 0.09 0.57 -2.21
N MET A 53 -0.01 -0.16 -1.10
CA MET A 53 0.33 0.32 0.24
C MET A 53 1.44 -0.53 0.84
N ASP A 54 2.46 0.15 1.33
CA ASP A 54 3.59 -0.44 2.02
C ASP A 54 3.90 0.37 3.29
N PRO A 55 2.93 0.47 4.23
CA PRO A 55 3.07 1.30 5.42
C PRO A 55 4.09 0.70 6.39
N PRO A 56 4.90 1.53 7.06
CA PRO A 56 5.85 1.04 8.05
C PRO A 56 5.11 0.47 9.26
N SER A 57 5.70 -0.53 9.92
CA SER A 57 5.15 -1.12 11.15
C SER A 57 5.06 -0.09 12.28
N TYR A 58 6.05 0.82 12.34
CA TYR A 58 6.16 1.89 13.32
C TYR A 58 6.80 3.13 12.68
N GLY A 59 6.35 4.31 13.10
CA GLY A 59 6.94 5.58 12.65
C GLY A 59 6.69 6.70 13.65
N ARG A 60 7.48 7.77 13.52
CA ARG A 60 7.25 9.04 14.24
C ARG A 60 7.19 10.17 13.24
N GLY A 61 6.13 10.93 13.30
CA GLY A 61 5.99 12.17 12.54
C GLY A 61 6.82 13.31 13.13
N PRO A 62 7.05 14.39 12.35
CA PRO A 62 7.84 15.53 12.78
C PRO A 62 7.21 16.30 13.96
N GLY A 63 5.92 16.16 14.20
CA GLY A 63 5.20 16.73 15.34
C GLY A 63 5.17 15.82 16.58
N GLY A 64 5.85 14.68 16.56
CA GLY A 64 5.86 13.70 17.65
C GLY A 64 4.73 12.66 17.56
N GLU A 65 3.90 12.72 16.53
CA GLU A 65 2.84 11.74 16.29
C GLU A 65 3.45 10.34 16.15
N VAL A 66 2.82 9.37 16.76
CA VAL A 66 3.24 7.97 16.69
C VAL A 66 2.32 7.23 15.73
N TRP A 67 2.92 6.64 14.72
CA TRP A 67 2.28 5.68 13.82
C TRP A 67 2.55 4.26 14.33
N LYS A 68 1.50 3.49 14.50
CA LYS A 68 1.55 2.05 14.72
C LYS A 68 0.57 1.38 13.77
N LEU A 69 1.07 0.46 12.98
CA LEU A 69 0.32 -0.15 11.89
C LEU A 69 -0.98 -0.81 12.36
N GLU A 70 -0.91 -1.58 13.44
CA GLU A 70 -2.05 -2.33 13.98
C GLU A 70 -3.17 -1.42 14.50
N GLU A 71 -2.83 -0.22 14.97
CA GLU A 71 -3.79 0.74 15.52
C GLU A 71 -4.42 1.63 14.44
N GLN A 72 -3.73 1.85 13.32
CA GLN A 72 -4.09 2.89 12.35
C GLN A 72 -4.47 2.36 10.96
N MET A 73 -4.24 1.08 10.69
CA MET A 73 -4.50 0.46 9.39
C MET A 73 -5.96 0.59 8.95
N ASP A 74 -6.92 0.30 9.84
CA ASP A 74 -8.34 0.42 9.53
C ASP A 74 -8.72 1.84 9.07
N GLY A 75 -8.26 2.84 9.82
CA GLY A 75 -8.52 4.24 9.48
C GLY A 75 -7.91 4.66 8.13
N LEU A 76 -6.68 4.22 7.85
CA LEU A 76 -6.01 4.50 6.58
C LEU A 76 -6.73 3.81 5.40
N LEU A 77 -7.12 2.55 5.54
CA LEU A 77 -7.87 1.83 4.50
C LEU A 77 -9.22 2.50 4.21
N ARG A 78 -9.98 2.85 5.25
CA ARG A 78 -11.26 3.58 5.09
C ARG A 78 -11.08 4.91 4.36
N LEU A 79 -10.01 5.62 4.66
CA LEU A 79 -9.68 6.86 3.97
C LEU A 79 -9.32 6.61 2.50
N CYS A 80 -8.51 5.61 2.20
CA CYS A 80 -8.15 5.23 0.83
C CYS A 80 -9.37 4.84 0.00
N LEU A 81 -10.35 4.14 0.58
CA LEU A 81 -11.61 3.82 -0.09
C LEU A 81 -12.38 5.05 -0.59
N THR A 82 -12.17 6.22 0.01
CA THR A 82 -12.86 7.46 -0.43
C THR A 82 -12.31 8.04 -1.72
N VAL A 83 -11.12 7.64 -2.15
CA VAL A 83 -10.43 8.12 -3.35
C VAL A 83 -10.19 7.02 -4.39
N MET A 84 -10.72 5.83 -4.15
CA MET A 84 -10.47 4.66 -4.99
C MET A 84 -11.56 4.50 -6.06
N GLU A 85 -11.16 4.32 -7.32
CA GLU A 85 -11.96 3.65 -8.34
C GLU A 85 -11.66 2.15 -8.22
N PRO A 86 -12.67 1.27 -8.26
CA PRO A 86 -12.51 -0.09 -7.76
C PRO A 86 -11.81 -1.04 -8.75
N LEU A 87 -10.51 -0.88 -8.99
CA LEU A 87 -9.72 -1.80 -9.80
C LEU A 87 -8.95 -2.80 -8.93
N PHE A 88 -8.01 -2.32 -8.11
CA PHE A 88 -7.29 -3.18 -7.17
C PHE A 88 -6.74 -2.42 -5.96
N LEU A 89 -6.46 -3.15 -4.87
CA LEU A 89 -5.66 -2.68 -3.75
C LEU A 89 -4.67 -3.76 -3.35
N VAL A 90 -3.40 -3.39 -3.19
CA VAL A 90 -2.33 -4.23 -2.64
C VAL A 90 -1.90 -3.64 -1.31
N LEU A 91 -1.92 -4.46 -0.27
CA LEU A 91 -1.48 -4.11 1.08
C LEU A 91 -0.34 -5.05 1.48
N ASN A 92 0.82 -4.48 1.77
CA ASN A 92 1.96 -5.23 2.31
C ASN A 92 2.15 -4.92 3.80
N SER A 93 2.66 -5.88 4.53
CA SER A 93 3.01 -5.74 5.94
C SER A 93 4.24 -6.57 6.28
N TYR A 94 5.11 -6.00 7.07
CA TYR A 94 6.34 -6.63 7.58
C TYR A 94 6.32 -6.78 9.10
N THR A 95 5.13 -6.67 9.71
CA THR A 95 4.94 -6.86 11.15
C THR A 95 4.37 -8.24 11.46
N THR A 96 4.81 -8.81 12.57
CA THR A 96 4.32 -10.11 13.06
C THR A 96 2.87 -10.08 13.54
N GLY A 97 2.33 -8.89 13.86
CA GLY A 97 0.94 -8.71 14.32
C GLY A 97 -0.11 -8.79 13.22
N LEU A 98 0.29 -8.72 11.94
CA LEU A 98 -0.63 -8.78 10.79
C LEU A 98 -0.31 -10.01 9.93
N SER A 99 -0.86 -11.16 10.32
CA SER A 99 -0.79 -12.37 9.51
C SER A 99 -1.59 -12.21 8.20
N PRO A 100 -1.32 -13.04 7.16
CA PRO A 100 -2.10 -13.01 5.93
C PRO A 100 -3.61 -13.13 6.18
N SER A 101 -4.04 -14.02 7.09
CA SER A 101 -5.45 -14.22 7.42
C SER A 101 -6.10 -12.99 8.05
N VAL A 102 -5.36 -12.24 8.89
CA VAL A 102 -5.85 -10.98 9.47
C VAL A 102 -6.01 -9.91 8.39
N MET A 103 -5.04 -9.80 7.49
CA MET A 103 -5.09 -8.85 6.37
C MET A 103 -6.22 -9.20 5.41
N GLU A 104 -6.41 -10.48 5.10
CA GLU A 104 -7.51 -10.96 4.26
C GLU A 104 -8.87 -10.65 4.89
N TYR A 105 -9.04 -10.94 6.17
CA TYR A 105 -10.26 -10.61 6.92
C TYR A 105 -10.54 -9.11 6.88
N LEU A 106 -9.53 -8.28 7.13
CA LEU A 106 -9.66 -6.83 7.14
C LEU A 106 -10.15 -6.30 5.77
N LEU A 107 -9.53 -6.74 4.67
CA LEU A 107 -9.95 -6.32 3.33
C LEU A 107 -11.33 -6.87 2.96
N ASN A 108 -11.67 -8.11 3.33
CA ASN A 108 -13.00 -8.66 3.12
C ASN A 108 -14.08 -7.83 3.84
N VAL A 109 -13.86 -7.44 5.08
CA VAL A 109 -14.84 -6.65 5.85
C VAL A 109 -14.97 -5.23 5.34
N LEU A 110 -13.87 -4.61 4.91
CA LEU A 110 -13.87 -3.20 4.52
C LEU A 110 -14.26 -2.98 3.06
N MET A 111 -13.86 -3.86 2.15
CA MET A 111 -13.92 -3.61 0.70
C MET A 111 -15.06 -4.37 0.04
N VAL A 112 -15.16 -5.68 0.28
CA VAL A 112 -16.12 -6.52 -0.44
C VAL A 112 -17.59 -6.07 -0.28
N PRO A 113 -18.09 -5.67 0.91
CA PRO A 113 -19.46 -5.22 1.05
C PRO A 113 -19.78 -3.93 0.30
N LYS A 114 -18.77 -3.13 -0.04
CA LYS A 114 -18.94 -1.83 -0.72
C LYS A 114 -18.64 -1.88 -2.20
N LEU A 115 -17.66 -2.68 -2.59
CA LEU A 115 -17.06 -2.66 -3.93
C LEU A 115 -17.20 -4.00 -4.66
N GLY A 116 -17.72 -5.04 -4.00
CA GLY A 116 -17.67 -6.41 -4.55
C GLY A 116 -16.23 -6.94 -4.63
N GLY A 117 -15.99 -7.81 -5.60
CA GLY A 117 -14.65 -8.34 -5.90
C GLY A 117 -14.20 -9.45 -4.95
N THR A 118 -12.91 -9.76 -4.99
CA THR A 118 -12.30 -10.86 -4.25
C THR A 118 -11.04 -10.44 -3.52
N VAL A 119 -10.74 -11.11 -2.42
CA VAL A 119 -9.51 -10.91 -1.63
C VAL A 119 -8.69 -12.20 -1.64
N SER A 120 -7.38 -12.06 -1.73
CA SER A 120 -6.41 -13.13 -1.50
C SER A 120 -5.27 -12.60 -0.65
N ALA A 121 -4.72 -13.43 0.24
CA ALA A 121 -3.57 -13.07 1.04
C ALA A 121 -2.59 -14.23 1.19
N GLY A 122 -1.32 -13.91 1.45
CA GLY A 122 -0.27 -14.89 1.63
C GLY A 122 1.03 -14.25 2.09
N GLU A 123 2.00 -15.10 2.37
CA GLU A 123 3.37 -14.65 2.61
C GLU A 123 4.02 -14.20 1.29
N ILE A 124 4.86 -13.18 1.38
CA ILE A 124 5.79 -12.79 0.32
C ILE A 124 7.21 -13.14 0.72
N GLY A 125 8.00 -13.54 -0.25
CA GLY A 125 9.38 -13.90 0.01
C GLY A 125 10.26 -13.81 -1.23
N LEU A 126 11.56 -13.89 -0.98
CA LEU A 126 12.60 -13.87 -2.01
C LEU A 126 13.10 -15.29 -2.27
N THR A 127 13.10 -15.69 -3.52
CA THR A 127 13.67 -16.98 -3.90
C THR A 127 15.20 -16.96 -3.76
N VAL A 128 15.74 -17.89 -2.98
CA VAL A 128 17.18 -18.11 -2.84
C VAL A 128 17.65 -18.89 -4.05
N THR A 129 18.39 -18.24 -4.95
CA THR A 129 18.80 -18.82 -6.25
C THR A 129 19.60 -20.11 -6.13
N SER A 130 20.41 -20.27 -5.08
CA SER A 130 21.24 -21.45 -4.86
C SER A 130 20.49 -22.69 -4.36
N THR A 131 19.32 -22.52 -3.75
CA THR A 131 18.59 -23.62 -3.11
C THR A 131 17.18 -23.81 -3.64
N GLY A 132 16.62 -22.80 -4.31
CA GLY A 132 15.21 -22.74 -4.71
C GLY A 132 14.24 -22.51 -3.53
N MET A 133 14.75 -22.40 -2.31
CA MET A 133 13.93 -22.11 -1.13
C MET A 133 13.50 -20.63 -1.12
N VAL A 134 12.39 -20.34 -0.45
CA VAL A 134 11.88 -18.99 -0.29
C VAL A 134 12.27 -18.45 1.08
N LEU A 135 12.94 -17.30 1.10
CA LEU A 135 13.18 -16.53 2.32
C LEU A 135 11.94 -15.67 2.60
N PRO A 136 11.16 -15.94 3.65
CA PRO A 136 10.00 -15.12 3.99
C PRO A 136 10.45 -13.70 4.34
N CYS A 137 9.77 -12.70 3.80
CA CYS A 137 10.12 -11.30 4.06
C CYS A 137 8.92 -10.41 4.41
N GLY A 138 7.71 -10.94 4.45
CA GLY A 138 6.51 -10.22 4.84
C GLY A 138 5.23 -10.91 4.40
N ASN A 139 4.13 -10.17 4.51
CA ASN A 139 2.80 -10.62 4.11
C ASN A 139 2.20 -9.64 3.11
N THR A 140 1.35 -10.14 2.23
CA THR A 140 0.59 -9.33 1.29
C THR A 140 -0.87 -9.75 1.29
N ALA A 141 -1.77 -8.79 1.13
CA ALA A 141 -3.17 -9.02 0.79
C ALA A 141 -3.53 -8.19 -0.43
N ILE A 142 -4.27 -8.79 -1.34
CA ILE A 142 -4.69 -8.17 -2.59
C ILE A 142 -6.20 -8.27 -2.71
N TRP A 143 -6.85 -7.13 -2.79
CA TRP A 143 -8.22 -7.04 -3.24
C TRP A 143 -8.25 -6.73 -4.73
N ARG A 144 -9.14 -7.41 -5.48
CA ARG A 144 -9.38 -7.21 -6.91
C ARG A 144 -10.84 -6.91 -7.13
N GLY A 145 -11.13 -5.82 -7.86
CA GLY A 145 -12.47 -5.49 -8.32
C GLY A 145 -12.95 -6.43 -9.41
N GLU A 146 -14.25 -6.46 -9.67
CA GLU A 146 -14.91 -7.37 -10.64
C GLU A 146 -14.48 -7.16 -12.10
N GLY A 147 -13.83 -6.05 -12.43
CA GLY A 147 -13.33 -5.75 -13.78
C GLY A 147 -11.91 -6.28 -14.09
N LEU A 148 -11.24 -6.91 -13.14
CA LEU A 148 -9.90 -7.52 -13.29
C LEU A 148 -10.04 -9.04 -13.36
N CYS A 149 -10.36 -9.55 -14.55
CA CYS A 149 -10.22 -10.98 -14.90
C CYS A 149 -8.87 -11.23 -15.58
#